data_c0190470c111da38622dfa9c45613e34
#
_entry.id   c0190470c111da38622dfa9c45613e34
#
_cell.length_a   1.000
_cell.length_b   1.000
_cell.length_c   1.000
_cell.angle_alpha   90.00
_cell.angle_beta   90.00
_cell.angle_gamma   90.00
#
_symmetry.space_group_name_H-M   'P 1'
#
loop_
_entity.id
_entity.type
_entity.pdbx_description
1 polymer ?
#
loop_
_entity_poly.entity_id
_entity_poly.type
_entity_poly.pdbx_seq_one_letter_code
_entity_poly.pdbx_strand_id
1 'polypeptide(L)'
;MIGLRLLSRPGCGLCEEMRSEVDELLGERPHAWEIVDVDSDPALAARYGDAIPVLFVNGRLFAKIRLPRLALRLRLDRAVSR
;
A
#
# COMPACT_ATOMS: atom_id res chain seq x y z
N MET A 1 13.83 -2.01 7.80
CA MET A 1 12.64 -2.70 7.25
C MET A 1 11.65 -1.69 6.72
N ILE A 2 11.05 -1.97 5.57
CA ILE A 2 10.04 -1.10 4.96
C ILE A 2 8.68 -1.42 5.56
N GLY A 3 7.99 -0.42 6.11
CA GLY A 3 6.63 -0.56 6.62
C GLY A 3 5.62 -0.21 5.54
N LEU A 4 4.71 -1.13 5.25
CA LEU A 4 3.67 -0.95 4.24
C LEU A 4 2.30 -1.06 4.91
N ARG A 5 1.44 -0.07 4.64
CA ARG A 5 0.06 -0.11 5.10
C ARG A 5 -0.85 -0.04 3.89
N LEU A 6 -1.78 -0.97 3.80
CA LEU A 6 -2.76 -1.00 2.73
C LEU A 6 -4.16 -0.90 3.30
N LEU A 7 -4.88 0.14 2.88
CA LEU A 7 -6.31 0.23 3.17
C LEU A 7 -7.04 -0.54 2.07
N SER A 8 -7.81 -1.52 2.46
CA SER A 8 -8.49 -2.40 1.53
C SER A 8 -9.89 -2.77 2.04
N ARG A 9 -10.54 -3.66 1.30
CA ARG A 9 -11.85 -4.19 1.66
C ARG A 9 -11.90 -5.66 1.25
N PRO A 10 -12.57 -6.54 1.99
CA PRO A 10 -12.71 -7.93 1.57
C PRO A 10 -13.26 -8.02 0.15
N GLY A 11 -12.67 -8.88 -0.67
CA GLY A 11 -13.08 -9.05 -2.06
C GLY A 11 -12.60 -7.99 -3.04
N CYS A 12 -11.69 -7.11 -2.62
CA CYS A 12 -11.13 -6.08 -3.49
C CYS A 12 -9.99 -6.65 -4.35
N GLY A 13 -10.27 -6.92 -5.62
CA GLY A 13 -9.26 -7.44 -6.56
C GLY A 13 -8.11 -6.48 -6.79
N LEU A 14 -8.39 -5.17 -6.92
CA LEU A 14 -7.36 -4.16 -7.11
C LEU A 14 -6.43 -4.06 -5.90
N CYS A 15 -6.96 -4.28 -4.70
CA CYS A 15 -6.15 -4.27 -3.47
C CYS A 15 -5.16 -5.44 -3.47
N GLU A 16 -5.62 -6.61 -3.86
CA GLU A 16 -4.76 -7.80 -3.97
C GLU A 16 -3.70 -7.63 -5.05
N GLU A 17 -4.08 -7.06 -6.18
CA GLU A 17 -3.15 -6.78 -7.27
C GLU A 17 -2.05 -5.82 -6.82
N MET A 18 -2.41 -4.75 -6.12
CA MET A 18 -1.44 -3.79 -5.62
C MET A 18 -0.47 -4.44 -4.64
N ARG A 19 -0.99 -5.26 -3.72
CA ARG A 19 -0.15 -5.98 -2.77
C ARG A 19 0.84 -6.90 -3.47
N SER A 20 0.36 -7.66 -4.45
CA SER A 20 1.21 -8.57 -5.21
C SER A 20 2.29 -7.83 -5.99
N GLU A 21 1.94 -6.70 -6.60
CA GLU A 21 2.92 -5.90 -7.34
C GLU A 21 4.00 -5.33 -6.43
N VAL A 22 3.62 -4.87 -5.24
CA VAL A 22 4.59 -4.37 -4.26
C VAL A 22 5.52 -5.49 -3.79
N ASP A 23 4.97 -6.65 -3.47
CA ASP A 23 5.77 -7.81 -3.07
C ASP A 23 6.75 -8.22 -4.17
N GLU A 24 6.31 -8.21 -5.41
CA GLU A 24 7.16 -8.51 -6.56
C GLU A 24 8.30 -7.50 -6.72
N LEU A 25 7.98 -6.20 -6.58
CA LEU A 25 8.99 -5.14 -6.67
C LEU A 25 10.01 -5.19 -5.55
N LEU A 26 9.59 -5.56 -4.34
CA LEU A 26 10.48 -5.66 -3.19
C LEU A 26 11.31 -6.93 -3.19
N GLY A 27 10.76 -8.02 -3.75
CA GLY A 27 11.45 -9.30 -3.77
C GLY A 27 11.84 -9.75 -2.36
N GLU A 28 13.13 -9.95 -2.13
CA GLU A 28 13.65 -10.42 -0.84
C GLU A 28 13.97 -9.29 0.15
N ARG A 29 13.74 -8.04 -0.22
CA ARG A 29 13.97 -6.92 0.68
C ARG A 29 13.03 -7.01 1.88
N PRO A 30 13.54 -6.88 3.12
CA PRO A 30 12.71 -6.99 4.31
C PRO A 30 11.61 -5.93 4.33
N HIS A 31 10.37 -6.37 4.47
CA HIS A 31 9.21 -5.49 4.56
C HIS A 31 8.11 -6.14 5.37
N ALA A 32 7.23 -5.32 5.90
CA ALA A 32 6.10 -5.78 6.69
C ALA A 32 4.84 -5.08 6.24
N TRP A 33 3.76 -5.84 6.15
CA TRP A 33 2.44 -5.35 5.79
C TRP A 33 1.55 -5.15 7.00
N GLU A 34 0.81 -4.06 6.98
CA GLU A 34 -0.37 -3.87 7.82
C GLU A 34 -1.55 -3.69 6.88
N ILE A 35 -2.45 -4.66 6.85
CA ILE A 35 -3.64 -4.61 6.01
C ILE A 35 -4.79 -4.15 6.89
N VAL A 36 -5.39 -3.03 6.53
CA VAL A 36 -6.48 -2.43 7.29
C VAL A 36 -7.76 -2.43 6.45
N ASP A 37 -8.84 -2.98 7.00
CA ASP A 37 -10.15 -2.87 6.37
C ASP A 37 -10.62 -1.44 6.52
N VAL A 38 -10.81 -0.76 5.39
CA VAL A 38 -11.21 0.64 5.37
C VAL A 38 -12.55 0.89 6.10
N ASP A 39 -13.41 -0.13 6.14
CA ASP A 39 -14.70 -0.04 6.80
C ASP A 39 -14.65 -0.31 8.31
N SER A 40 -13.47 -0.68 8.85
CA SER A 40 -13.32 -0.91 10.28
C SER A 40 -13.36 0.37 11.10
N ASP A 41 -13.20 1.51 10.44
CA ASP A 41 -13.21 2.83 11.09
C ASP A 41 -14.02 3.79 10.20
N PRO A 42 -15.14 4.38 10.73
CA PRO A 42 -15.96 5.31 9.94
C PRO A 42 -15.18 6.49 9.36
N ALA A 43 -14.16 6.98 10.06
CA ALA A 43 -13.34 8.08 9.57
C ALA A 43 -12.51 7.66 8.36
N LEU A 44 -11.96 6.44 8.37
CA LEU A 44 -11.24 5.91 7.23
C LEU A 44 -12.17 5.66 6.05
N ALA A 45 -13.34 5.09 6.30
CA ALA A 45 -14.33 4.84 5.26
C ALA A 45 -14.78 6.15 4.59
N ALA A 46 -15.03 7.18 5.37
CA ALA A 46 -15.44 8.49 4.85
C ALA A 46 -14.33 9.12 3.98
N ARG A 47 -13.08 8.99 4.40
CA ARG A 47 -11.96 9.63 3.72
C ARG A 47 -11.44 8.84 2.53
N TYR A 48 -11.37 7.52 2.65
CA TYR A 48 -10.69 6.66 1.67
C TYR A 48 -11.55 5.57 1.05
N GLY A 49 -12.79 5.36 1.53
CA GLY A 49 -13.61 4.23 1.11
C GLY A 49 -13.80 4.10 -0.40
N ASP A 50 -13.87 5.22 -1.11
CA ASP A 50 -14.04 5.24 -2.56
C ASP A 50 -12.70 5.26 -3.33
N ALA A 51 -11.57 5.28 -2.61
CA ALA A 51 -10.25 5.41 -3.20
C ALA A 51 -9.35 4.20 -2.96
N ILE A 52 -9.89 3.12 -2.41
CA ILE A 52 -9.10 1.91 -2.17
C ILE A 52 -8.71 1.24 -3.50
N PRO A 53 -7.56 0.58 -3.56
CA PRO A 53 -6.56 0.43 -2.50
C PRO A 53 -5.78 1.72 -2.24
N VAL A 54 -5.47 1.99 -0.97
CA VAL A 54 -4.64 3.12 -0.57
C VAL A 54 -3.37 2.59 0.08
N LEU A 55 -2.22 2.93 -0.49
CA LEU A 55 -0.93 2.45 -0.03
C LEU A 55 -0.14 3.54 0.67
N PHE A 56 0.31 3.21 1.89
CA PHE A 56 1.25 4.04 2.64
C PHE A 56 2.60 3.34 2.71
N VAL A 57 3.66 4.06 2.47
CA VAL A 57 5.03 3.56 2.59
C VAL A 57 5.72 4.33 3.73
N ASN A 58 6.14 3.60 4.75
CA ASN A 58 6.76 4.17 5.96
C ASN A 58 5.92 5.32 6.55
N GLY A 59 4.61 5.13 6.62
CA GLY A 59 3.68 6.07 7.21
C GLY A 59 3.23 7.21 6.31
N ARG A 60 3.70 7.27 5.07
CA ARG A 60 3.32 8.33 4.13
C ARG A 60 2.45 7.80 3.01
N LEU A 61 1.38 8.52 2.70
CA LEU A 61 0.53 8.20 1.57
C LEU A 61 1.34 8.19 0.29
N PHE A 62 1.26 7.09 -0.46
CA PHE A 62 2.00 6.96 -1.70
C PHE A 62 1.08 6.84 -2.92
N ALA A 63 0.09 5.94 -2.88
CA ALA A 63 -0.75 5.66 -4.04
C ALA A 63 -2.20 5.37 -3.63
N LYS A 64 -3.12 5.72 -4.51
CA LYS A 64 -4.54 5.38 -4.40
C LYS A 64 -4.98 4.73 -5.70
N ILE A 65 -5.79 3.68 -5.60
CA ILE A 65 -6.43 2.99 -6.72
C ILE A 65 -5.45 2.31 -7.67
N ARG A 66 -4.42 3.02 -8.13
CA ARG A 66 -3.42 2.49 -9.04
C ARG A 66 -2.02 2.64 -8.47
N LEU A 67 -1.16 1.70 -8.83
CA LEU A 67 0.24 1.71 -8.42
C LEU A 67 1.11 2.33 -9.53
N PRO A 68 1.69 3.52 -9.31
CA PRO A 68 2.68 4.07 -10.25
C PRO A 68 4.02 3.34 -10.02
N ARG A 69 4.22 2.24 -10.74
CA ARG A 69 5.32 1.30 -10.50
C ARG A 69 6.70 1.97 -10.47
N LEU A 70 6.98 2.85 -11.41
CA LEU A 70 8.27 3.51 -11.47
C LEU A 70 8.50 4.41 -10.26
N ALA A 71 7.51 5.21 -9.91
CA ALA A 71 7.60 6.10 -8.75
C ALA A 71 7.71 5.29 -7.45
N LEU A 72 6.99 4.17 -7.36
CA LEU A 72 7.08 3.29 -6.20
C LEU A 72 8.47 2.70 -6.08
N ARG A 73 9.04 2.23 -7.19
CA ARG A 73 10.38 1.66 -7.20
C ARG A 73 11.41 2.66 -6.68
N LEU A 74 11.35 3.89 -7.14
CA LEU A 74 12.25 4.94 -6.67
C LEU A 74 12.05 5.23 -5.19
N ARG A 75 10.79 5.25 -4.73
CA ARG A 75 10.47 5.48 -3.34
C ARG A 75 10.98 4.35 -2.45
N LEU A 76 10.81 3.11 -2.88
CA LEU A 76 11.27 1.93 -2.14
C LEU A 76 12.79 1.89 -2.08
N ASP A 77 13.47 2.23 -3.15
CA ASP A 77 14.93 2.30 -3.17
C ASP A 77 15.45 3.32 -2.15
N ARG A 78 14.80 4.45 -2.03
CA ARG A 78 15.12 5.45 -0.99
C ARG A 78 14.89 4.88 0.40
N ALA A 79 13.79 4.20 0.63
CA ALA A 79 13.44 3.64 1.94
C ALA A 79 14.46 2.59 2.38
N VAL A 80 15.02 1.84 1.43
CA VAL A 80 16.02 0.81 1.71
C VAL A 80 17.40 1.41 1.95
N SER A 81 17.70 2.55 1.31
CA SER A 81 19.02 3.19 1.38
C SER A 81 19.32 3.86 2.72
N ARG A 82 18.38 3.92 3.61
CA ARG A 82 18.54 4.59 4.89
C ARG A 82 18.87 3.64 6.03
#